data_47fceb2c502c5476ede28f5dbf98c3b0
#
_entry.id   47fceb2c502c5476ede28f5dbf98c3b0
#
_cell.length_a   1.000
_cell.length_b   1.000
_cell.length_c   1.000
_cell.angle_alpha   90.00
_cell.angle_beta   90.00
_cell.angle_gamma   90.00
#
_symmetry.space_group_name_H-M   'P 1'
#
loop_
_entity.id
_entity.type
_entity.pdbx_description
1 polymer ?
#
loop_
_entity_poly.entity_id
_entity_poly.type
_entity_poly.pdbx_seq_one_letter_code
_entity_poly.pdbx_strand_id
1 'polypeptide(L)'
;MVGRESEVQSLESYFEAGGTNIACVLGGQPGIGKTTLWEVAVARAQERGDLVLKARGSQAETQHSYAALIDIFDGVDFDGLADVPAPQLKALEVALLRRSAVRADADPHATALGLLAALRSLGRRRPVMIAIDDVQWI
;
A
#
# COMPACT_ATOMS: atom_id res chain seq x y z
N MET A 1 13.29 -10.23 -19.19
CA MET A 1 12.30 -11.25 -18.76
C MET A 1 11.74 -11.89 -20.02
N VAL A 2 12.11 -13.11 -20.32
CA VAL A 2 11.75 -13.76 -21.60
C VAL A 2 10.25 -14.08 -21.61
N GLY A 3 9.53 -13.63 -22.65
CA GLY A 3 8.12 -13.95 -22.88
C GLY A 3 7.11 -13.11 -22.10
N ARG A 4 7.50 -11.95 -21.58
CA ARG A 4 6.63 -11.02 -20.82
C ARG A 4 6.77 -9.57 -21.27
N GLU A 5 7.29 -9.38 -22.47
CA GLU A 5 7.55 -8.05 -23.01
C GLU A 5 6.26 -7.22 -23.15
N SER A 6 5.16 -7.87 -23.51
CA SER A 6 3.85 -7.21 -23.66
C SER A 6 3.26 -6.74 -22.33
N GLU A 7 3.40 -7.54 -21.26
CA GLU A 7 2.92 -7.18 -19.94
C GLU A 7 3.77 -6.06 -19.33
N VAL A 8 5.09 -6.11 -19.51
CA VAL A 8 5.99 -5.02 -19.09
C VAL A 8 5.65 -3.74 -19.85
N GLN A 9 5.46 -3.81 -21.15
CA GLN A 9 5.07 -2.65 -21.96
C GLN A 9 3.71 -2.08 -21.52
N SER A 10 2.76 -2.94 -21.16
CA SER A 10 1.47 -2.50 -20.62
C SER A 10 1.62 -1.79 -19.29
N LEU A 11 2.50 -2.26 -18.40
CA LEU A 11 2.84 -1.58 -17.16
C LEU A 11 3.51 -0.22 -17.43
N GLU A 12 4.44 -0.15 -18.36
CA GLU A 12 5.09 1.11 -18.74
C GLU A 12 4.08 2.12 -19.28
N SER A 13 3.20 1.70 -20.16
CA SER A 13 2.11 2.54 -20.67
C SER A 13 1.17 3.02 -19.56
N TYR A 14 0.90 2.17 -18.55
CA TYR A 14 0.12 2.54 -17.37
C TYR A 14 0.79 3.67 -16.57
N PHE A 15 2.11 3.60 -16.38
CA PHE A 15 2.86 4.66 -15.69
C PHE A 15 2.97 5.95 -16.52
N GLU A 16 3.06 5.84 -17.85
CA GLU A 16 3.18 6.99 -18.75
C GLU A 16 1.87 7.74 -18.95
N ALA A 17 0.74 7.06 -18.84
CA ALA A 17 -0.58 7.65 -19.09
C ALA A 17 -0.93 8.82 -18.18
N GLY A 18 -0.15 9.10 -17.12
CA GLY A 18 -0.23 10.29 -16.27
C GLY A 18 -1.63 10.54 -15.68
N GLY A 19 -2.47 9.53 -15.75
CA GLY A 19 -3.88 9.62 -15.43
C GLY A 19 -4.16 9.64 -13.94
N THR A 20 -5.35 10.10 -13.63
CA THR A 20 -5.95 10.21 -12.30
C THR A 20 -6.33 8.86 -11.71
N ASN A 21 -5.64 7.83 -11.98
CA ASN A 21 -6.02 6.55 -11.53
C ASN A 21 -5.12 5.49 -11.50
N ILE A 22 -4.79 4.75 -10.76
CA ILE A 22 -5.74 4.24 -10.27
C ILE A 22 -5.52 2.87 -9.83
N ALA A 23 -5.92 1.84 -10.33
CA ALA A 23 -5.65 0.49 -9.87
C ALA A 23 -5.24 -0.38 -11.07
N CYS A 24 -4.12 -1.11 -10.92
CA CYS A 24 -3.71 -2.16 -11.85
C CYS A 24 -3.80 -3.50 -11.11
N VAL A 25 -4.45 -4.48 -11.70
CA VAL A 25 -4.59 -5.82 -11.12
C VAL A 25 -3.84 -6.83 -11.98
N LEU A 26 -2.87 -7.51 -11.37
CA LEU A 26 -2.12 -8.59 -12.00
C LEU A 26 -2.81 -9.93 -11.70
N GLY A 27 -3.62 -10.41 -12.63
CA GLY A 27 -4.32 -11.70 -12.55
C GLY A 27 -3.57 -12.83 -13.24
N GLY A 28 -3.74 -14.07 -12.75
CA GLY A 28 -3.19 -15.26 -13.41
C GLY A 28 -2.97 -16.45 -12.48
N GLN A 29 -2.64 -17.59 -13.04
CA GLN A 29 -2.42 -18.83 -12.29
C GLN A 29 -1.20 -18.72 -11.36
N PRO A 30 -1.12 -19.51 -10.27
CA PRO A 30 0.07 -19.62 -9.44
C PRO A 30 1.32 -19.95 -10.27
N GLY A 31 2.44 -19.33 -9.91
CA GLY A 31 3.73 -19.55 -10.59
C GLY A 31 3.91 -18.82 -11.93
N ILE A 32 2.89 -18.14 -12.45
CA ILE A 32 2.97 -17.47 -13.75
C ILE A 32 3.86 -16.20 -13.77
N GLY A 33 4.44 -15.81 -12.63
CA GLY A 33 5.34 -14.65 -12.55
C GLY A 33 4.66 -13.31 -12.21
N LYS A 34 3.49 -13.34 -11.53
CA LYS A 34 2.81 -12.12 -11.05
C LYS A 34 3.70 -11.29 -10.12
N THR A 35 4.34 -11.94 -9.15
CA THR A 35 5.25 -11.29 -8.20
C THR A 35 6.41 -10.61 -8.93
N THR A 36 6.95 -11.21 -9.98
CA THR A 36 8.03 -10.59 -10.75
C THR A 36 7.56 -9.32 -11.49
N LEU A 37 6.34 -9.33 -12.06
CA LEU A 37 5.75 -8.12 -12.64
C LEU A 37 5.44 -7.07 -11.58
N TRP A 38 4.98 -7.48 -10.41
CA TRP A 38 4.78 -6.60 -9.27
C TRP A 38 6.10 -5.94 -8.82
N GLU A 39 7.19 -6.70 -8.74
CA GLU A 39 8.53 -6.17 -8.44
C GLU A 39 9.00 -5.15 -9.48
N VAL A 40 8.75 -5.41 -10.76
CA VAL A 40 9.05 -4.46 -11.84
C VAL A 40 8.24 -3.17 -11.65
N ALA A 41 6.95 -3.27 -11.35
CA ALA A 41 6.11 -2.09 -11.11
C ALA A 41 6.60 -1.27 -9.91
N VAL A 42 6.96 -1.94 -8.82
CA VAL A 42 7.54 -1.31 -7.62
C VAL A 42 8.85 -0.59 -7.96
N ALA A 43 9.77 -1.24 -8.67
CA ALA A 43 11.03 -0.64 -9.05
C ALA A 43 10.83 0.61 -9.92
N ARG A 44 9.93 0.55 -10.90
CA ARG A 44 9.59 1.69 -11.77
C ARG A 44 9.01 2.87 -10.99
N ALA A 45 8.10 2.64 -10.05
CA ALA A 45 7.57 3.69 -9.21
C ALA A 45 8.67 4.35 -8.35
N GLN A 46 9.59 3.55 -7.79
CA GLN A 46 10.72 4.05 -7.02
C GLN A 46 11.68 4.88 -7.87
N GLU A 47 12.01 4.44 -9.09
CA GLU A 47 12.83 5.20 -10.06
C GLU A 47 12.22 6.55 -10.42
N ARG A 48 10.89 6.66 -10.44
CA ARG A 48 10.15 7.92 -10.66
C ARG A 48 10.13 8.85 -9.44
N GLY A 49 10.55 8.36 -8.27
CA GLY A 49 10.50 9.09 -7.01
C GLY A 49 9.15 9.00 -6.29
N ASP A 50 8.27 8.10 -6.70
CA ASP A 50 7.00 7.86 -6.03
C ASP A 50 7.24 7.30 -4.62
N LEU A 51 6.33 7.59 -3.68
CA LEU A 51 6.30 6.90 -2.40
C LEU A 51 5.65 5.54 -2.59
N VAL A 52 6.42 4.48 -2.47
CA VAL A 52 5.90 3.11 -2.60
C VAL A 52 5.63 2.51 -1.21
N LEU A 53 4.36 2.29 -0.91
CA LEU A 53 3.87 1.62 0.27
C LEU A 53 3.56 0.16 -0.10
N LYS A 54 4.19 -0.80 0.57
CA LYS A 54 4.11 -2.21 0.20
C LYS A 54 3.42 -3.03 1.26
N ALA A 55 2.62 -4.01 0.83
CA ALA A 55 2.16 -5.10 1.68
C ALA A 55 2.22 -6.42 0.92
N ARG A 56 2.42 -7.50 1.66
CA ARG A 56 2.32 -8.85 1.13
C ARG A 56 1.36 -9.65 1.99
N GLY A 57 0.26 -10.10 1.40
CA GLY A 57 -0.68 -10.99 2.09
C GLY A 57 -0.04 -12.34 2.39
N SER A 58 -0.30 -12.87 3.59
CA SER A 58 0.14 -14.20 4.01
C SER A 58 -1.03 -14.98 4.58
N GLN A 59 -1.18 -16.24 4.18
CA GLN A 59 -2.22 -17.11 4.71
C GLN A 59 -2.12 -17.27 6.25
N ALA A 60 -0.92 -17.19 6.79
CA ALA A 60 -0.70 -17.24 8.24
C ALA A 60 -1.20 -15.98 8.97
N GLU A 61 -1.34 -14.88 8.26
CA GLU A 61 -1.68 -13.57 8.82
C GLU A 61 -3.15 -13.18 8.61
N THR A 62 -3.94 -13.98 7.89
CA THR A 62 -5.38 -13.72 7.64
C THR A 62 -6.21 -13.56 8.92
N GLN A 63 -5.71 -14.05 10.05
CA GLN A 63 -6.34 -13.88 11.37
C GLN A 63 -5.84 -12.65 12.14
N HIS A 64 -4.87 -11.93 11.60
CA HIS A 64 -4.30 -10.74 12.24
C HIS A 64 -4.89 -9.48 11.61
N SER A 65 -5.91 -8.93 12.27
CA SER A 65 -6.46 -7.65 11.85
C SER A 65 -5.36 -6.60 11.69
N TYR A 66 -5.41 -5.84 10.59
CA TYR A 66 -4.48 -4.77 10.27
C TYR A 66 -3.03 -5.17 9.94
N ALA A 67 -2.69 -6.45 9.75
CA ALA A 67 -1.33 -6.85 9.38
C ALA A 67 -0.84 -6.13 8.12
N ALA A 68 -1.64 -6.14 7.06
CA ALA A 68 -1.33 -5.43 5.82
C ALA A 68 -1.18 -3.90 5.99
N LEU A 69 -1.93 -3.29 6.93
CA LEU A 69 -1.75 -1.87 7.23
C LEU A 69 -0.42 -1.60 7.92
N ILE A 70 0.02 -2.51 8.78
CA ILE A 70 1.33 -2.41 9.44
C ILE A 70 2.42 -2.42 8.38
N ASP A 71 2.36 -3.34 7.42
CA ASP A 71 3.31 -3.41 6.30
C ASP A 71 3.28 -2.15 5.44
N ILE A 72 2.08 -1.68 5.06
CA ILE A 72 1.89 -0.46 4.25
C ILE A 72 2.53 0.76 4.91
N PHE A 73 2.45 0.87 6.22
CA PHE A 73 3.00 2.01 6.97
C PHE A 73 4.38 1.75 7.57
N ASP A 74 5.02 0.63 7.23
CA ASP A 74 6.40 0.40 7.64
C ASP A 74 7.32 1.45 7.02
N GLY A 75 8.14 2.07 7.85
CA GLY A 75 9.03 3.17 7.44
C GLY A 75 8.36 4.53 7.14
N VAL A 76 7.04 4.66 7.28
CA VAL A 76 6.36 5.95 7.15
C VAL A 76 6.61 6.82 8.39
N ASP A 77 7.09 8.05 8.14
CA ASP A 77 7.25 9.06 9.18
C ASP A 77 5.90 9.68 9.56
N PHE A 78 5.45 9.42 10.78
CA PHE A 78 4.18 9.92 11.31
C PHE A 78 4.27 11.38 11.79
N ASP A 79 5.44 11.87 12.15
CA ASP A 79 5.62 13.29 12.49
C ASP A 79 5.35 14.18 11.27
N GLY A 80 5.57 13.62 10.10
CA GLY A 80 5.21 14.25 8.84
C GLY A 80 3.71 14.29 8.55
N LEU A 81 2.83 13.64 9.31
CA LEU A 81 1.38 13.61 9.11
C LEU A 81 0.64 14.64 9.99
N ALA A 82 1.29 15.75 10.33
CA ALA A 82 0.73 16.77 11.23
C ALA A 82 -0.55 17.46 10.70
N ASP A 83 -0.87 17.32 9.41
CA ASP A 83 -2.10 17.81 8.79
C ASP A 83 -3.27 16.81 8.88
N VAL A 84 -3.03 15.60 9.37
CA VAL A 84 -4.08 14.61 9.64
C VAL A 84 -4.79 14.96 10.96
N PRO A 85 -6.14 14.99 11.02
CA PRO A 85 -6.85 15.26 12.25
C PRO A 85 -6.45 14.31 13.37
N ALA A 86 -6.11 14.87 14.54
CA ALA A 86 -5.57 14.12 15.67
C ALA A 86 -6.37 12.87 16.09
N PRO A 87 -7.73 12.87 16.11
CA PRO A 87 -8.48 11.65 16.42
C PRO A 87 -8.29 10.53 15.40
N GLN A 88 -8.19 10.88 14.11
CA GLN A 88 -7.99 9.94 13.01
C GLN A 88 -6.57 9.39 13.02
N LEU A 89 -5.58 10.24 13.23
CA LEU A 89 -4.19 9.83 13.37
C LEU A 89 -4.01 8.88 14.55
N LYS A 90 -4.61 9.21 15.71
CA LYS A 90 -4.60 8.35 16.89
C LYS A 90 -5.23 6.98 16.64
N ALA A 91 -6.37 6.92 15.95
CA ALA A 91 -7.02 5.65 15.61
C ALA A 91 -6.13 4.78 14.71
N LEU A 92 -5.49 5.39 13.72
CA LEU A 92 -4.53 4.72 12.84
C LEU A 92 -3.30 4.22 13.63
N GLU A 93 -2.70 5.04 14.49
CA GLU A 93 -1.56 4.66 15.32
C GLU A 93 -1.88 3.49 16.27
N VAL A 94 -3.10 3.43 16.81
CA VAL A 94 -3.57 2.31 17.64
C VAL A 94 -3.66 1.03 16.80
N ALA A 95 -4.26 1.10 15.62
CA ALA A 95 -4.36 -0.04 14.72
C ALA A 95 -2.99 -0.57 14.28
N LEU A 96 -2.02 0.33 14.11
CA LEU A 96 -0.63 0.01 13.74
C LEU A 96 0.27 -0.36 14.94
N LEU A 97 -0.29 -0.47 16.15
CA LEU A 97 0.45 -0.75 17.38
C LEU A 97 1.55 0.27 17.71
N ARG A 98 1.47 1.48 17.18
CA ARG A 98 2.41 2.58 17.48
C ARG A 98 2.10 3.31 18.78
N ARG A 99 0.92 3.08 19.35
CA ARG A 99 0.52 3.56 20.69
C ARG A 99 0.09 2.42 21.59
N SER A 100 0.37 2.56 22.88
CA SER A 100 -0.03 1.62 23.93
C SER A 100 -1.55 1.69 24.17
N ALA A 101 -2.30 1.05 23.29
CA ALA A 101 -3.71 0.75 23.49
C ALA A 101 -3.92 -0.71 23.11
N VAL A 102 -4.89 -1.36 23.75
CA VAL A 102 -5.21 -2.73 23.39
C VAL A 102 -5.79 -2.71 21.97
N ARG A 103 -5.34 -3.59 21.11
CA ARG A 103 -5.78 -3.68 19.70
C ARG A 103 -7.29 -3.86 19.56
N ALA A 104 -7.94 -4.39 20.59
CA ALA A 104 -9.39 -4.51 20.68
C ALA A 104 -10.12 -3.14 20.70
N ASP A 105 -9.41 -2.05 21.00
CA ASP A 105 -9.99 -0.71 21.08
C ASP A 105 -9.88 0.07 19.75
N ALA A 106 -9.29 -0.50 18.72
CA ALA A 106 -9.20 0.14 17.41
C ALA A 106 -10.59 0.12 16.74
N ASP A 107 -11.25 1.28 16.69
CA ASP A 107 -12.47 1.45 15.91
C ASP A 107 -12.15 1.32 14.40
N PRO A 108 -12.71 0.32 13.70
CA PRO A 108 -12.41 0.11 12.28
C PRO A 108 -12.77 1.31 11.41
N HIS A 109 -13.86 2.01 11.73
CA HIS A 109 -14.29 3.18 10.98
C HIS A 109 -13.33 4.36 11.16
N ALA A 110 -12.95 4.66 12.41
CA ALA A 110 -11.97 5.69 12.69
C ALA A 110 -10.59 5.36 12.09
N THR A 111 -10.19 4.08 12.12
CA THR A 111 -8.96 3.60 11.47
C THR A 111 -9.00 3.81 9.96
N ALA A 112 -10.11 3.49 9.30
CA ALA A 112 -10.27 3.70 7.86
C ALA A 112 -10.21 5.19 7.48
N LEU A 113 -10.82 6.06 8.27
CA LEU A 113 -10.73 7.51 8.08
C LEU A 113 -9.30 8.01 8.30
N GLY A 114 -8.60 7.48 9.29
CA GLY A 114 -7.19 7.78 9.55
C GLY A 114 -6.29 7.37 8.39
N LEU A 115 -6.48 6.15 7.88
CA LEU A 115 -5.78 5.65 6.68
C LEU A 115 -5.98 6.59 5.50
N LEU A 116 -7.23 6.91 5.18
CA LEU A 116 -7.56 7.77 4.04
C LEU A 116 -6.95 9.17 4.18
N ALA A 117 -6.99 9.75 5.39
CA ALA A 117 -6.40 11.05 5.65
C ALA A 117 -4.87 11.02 5.54
N ALA A 118 -4.22 9.98 6.07
CA ALA A 118 -2.77 9.79 5.95
C ALA A 118 -2.33 9.63 4.49
N LEU A 119 -3.01 8.80 3.70
CA LEU A 119 -2.71 8.63 2.27
C LEU A 119 -2.87 9.95 1.49
N ARG A 120 -3.90 10.73 1.79
CA ARG A 120 -4.10 12.06 1.19
C ARG A 120 -2.98 13.03 1.58
N SER A 121 -2.55 13.01 2.83
CA SER A 121 -1.43 13.85 3.30
C SER A 121 -0.13 13.49 2.57
N LEU A 122 0.19 12.20 2.51
CA LEU A 122 1.36 11.70 1.77
C LEU A 122 1.30 12.08 0.29
N GLY A 123 0.14 11.90 -0.35
CA GLY A 123 -0.09 12.17 -1.77
C GLY A 123 0.01 13.64 -2.16
N ARG A 124 -0.11 14.58 -1.20
CA ARG A 124 0.15 16.02 -1.46
C ARG A 124 1.63 16.33 -1.65
N ARG A 125 2.52 15.50 -1.15
CA ARG A 125 3.97 15.72 -1.18
C ARG A 125 4.62 15.11 -2.39
N ARG A 126 4.18 13.91 -2.77
CA ARG A 126 4.65 13.16 -3.94
C ARG A 126 3.64 12.08 -4.30
N PRO A 127 3.64 11.58 -5.54
CA PRO A 127 2.79 10.46 -5.92
C PRO A 127 2.98 9.28 -4.98
N VAL A 128 1.87 8.60 -4.66
CA VAL A 128 1.86 7.44 -3.77
C VAL A 128 1.38 6.22 -4.55
N MET A 129 2.17 5.16 -4.53
CA MET A 129 1.80 3.85 -5.03
C MET A 129 1.60 2.90 -3.84
N ILE A 130 0.43 2.28 -3.74
CA ILE A 130 0.21 1.16 -2.83
C ILE A 130 0.36 -0.12 -3.64
N ALA A 131 1.35 -0.93 -3.30
CA ALA A 131 1.70 -2.16 -4.00
C ALA A 131 1.43 -3.36 -3.09
N ILE A 132 0.40 -4.14 -3.44
CA ILE A 132 -0.03 -5.30 -2.68
C ILE A 132 0.24 -6.57 -3.49
N ASP A 133 1.02 -7.49 -2.94
CA ASP A 133 1.18 -8.85 -3.47
C ASP A 133 0.29 -9.81 -2.66
N ASP A 134 -0.19 -10.86 -3.32
CA ASP A 134 -1.04 -11.90 -2.71
C ASP A 134 -2.28 -11.34 -1.98
N VAL A 135 -2.98 -10.41 -2.64
CA VAL A 135 -4.15 -9.69 -2.10
C VAL A 135 -5.27 -10.61 -1.57
N GLN A 136 -5.34 -11.86 -2.02
CA GLN A 136 -6.32 -12.85 -1.55
C GLN A 136 -6.13 -13.24 -0.07
N TRP A 137 -5.03 -12.85 0.56
CA TRP A 137 -4.73 -13.15 1.96
C TRP A 137 -4.79 -11.91 2.88
N ILE A 138 -5.31 -10.77 2.38
CA ILE A 138 -5.45 -9.53 3.15
C ILE A 138 -6.86 -9.37 3.73
#